data_551f79ce3d4ff81aba237a34a2b15579
#
_entry.id   551f79ce3d4ff81aba237a34a2b15579
#
_cell.length_a   1.000
_cell.length_b   1.000
_cell.length_c   1.000
_cell.angle_alpha   90.00
_cell.angle_beta   90.00
_cell.angle_gamma   90.00
#
_symmetry.space_group_name_H-M   'P 1'
#
loop_
_entity.id
_entity.type
_entity.pdbx_description
1 polymer ?
#
loop_
_entity_poly.entity_id
_entity_poly.type
_entity_poly.pdbx_seq_one_letter_code
_entity_poly.pdbx_strand_id
1 'polypeptide(L)'
;MDFKDAMKKRHVVRRYRDEELDLETVSALRKRVDEDNEKYQVHVKLETEDSSALNLMGKLASKNAVNYFIMSGKESADLNERLGYVGADLMLYAQTLGLNTWWIGGTFSKKNVERKVPNQKVIGIIVVGYGETAGERHKQKDVEEVSSYEGETPDWFVAGVNAALLAPTA
;
A
#
# COMPACT_ATOMS: atom_id res chain seq x y z
N MET A 1 0.81 18.06 -2.69
CA MET A 1 -0.06 17.30 -3.62
C MET A 1 -1.26 16.84 -2.82
N ASP A 2 -2.47 16.97 -3.33
CA ASP A 2 -3.66 16.41 -2.68
C ASP A 2 -3.87 14.92 -2.99
N PHE A 3 -4.80 14.25 -2.29
CA PHE A 3 -5.05 12.82 -2.47
C PHE A 3 -5.62 12.45 -3.85
N LYS A 4 -6.38 13.33 -4.50
CA LYS A 4 -6.91 13.08 -5.85
C LYS A 4 -5.79 13.08 -6.88
N ASP A 5 -4.82 13.98 -6.72
CA ASP A 5 -3.61 14.01 -7.54
C ASP A 5 -2.71 12.81 -7.27
N ALA A 6 -2.54 12.45 -5.99
CA ALA A 6 -1.77 11.27 -5.59
C ALA A 6 -2.36 9.99 -6.20
N MET A 7 -3.69 9.83 -6.17
CA MET A 7 -4.39 8.69 -6.77
C MET A 7 -4.09 8.52 -8.26
N LYS A 8 -4.04 9.63 -9.01
CA LYS A 8 -3.75 9.61 -10.45
C LYS A 8 -2.28 9.37 -10.77
N LYS A 9 -1.36 9.82 -9.89
CA LYS A 9 0.09 9.77 -10.10
C LYS A 9 0.75 8.52 -9.53
N ARG A 10 0.11 7.88 -8.54
CA ARG A 10 0.65 6.70 -7.88
C ARG A 10 0.68 5.51 -8.85
N HIS A 11 1.85 4.96 -9.07
CA HIS A 11 2.05 3.69 -9.77
C HIS A 11 2.88 2.75 -8.91
N VAL A 12 2.88 1.46 -9.23
CA VAL A 12 3.71 0.47 -8.54
C VAL A 12 5.17 0.69 -8.89
N VAL A 13 6.02 0.80 -7.86
CA VAL A 13 7.47 0.89 -8.01
C VAL A 13 8.14 -0.20 -7.18
N ARG A 14 9.03 -0.98 -7.80
CA ARG A 14 9.76 -2.09 -7.16
C ARG A 14 11.25 -1.81 -6.99
N ARG A 15 11.75 -0.75 -7.60
CA ARG A 15 13.17 -0.37 -7.56
C ARG A 15 13.29 1.00 -6.91
N TYR A 16 13.98 1.04 -5.79
CA TYR A 16 14.15 2.24 -4.98
C TYR A 16 15.59 2.72 -5.04
N ARG A 17 15.78 4.02 -4.85
CA ARG A 17 17.09 4.64 -4.68
C ARG A 17 17.72 4.12 -3.38
N ASP A 18 19.05 4.12 -3.32
CA ASP A 18 19.80 3.87 -2.09
C ASP A 18 19.82 5.17 -1.27
N GLU A 19 18.67 5.49 -0.70
CA GLU A 19 18.41 6.76 -0.02
C GLU A 19 17.52 6.48 1.18
N GLU A 20 18.01 6.84 2.37
CA GLU A 20 17.28 6.68 3.62
C GLU A 20 16.08 7.64 3.68
N LEU A 21 15.01 7.22 4.33
CA LEU A 21 13.91 8.13 4.68
C LEU A 21 14.37 9.06 5.79
N ASP A 22 14.25 10.37 5.58
CA ASP A 22 14.56 11.34 6.62
C ASP A 22 13.64 11.21 7.85
N LEU A 23 14.09 11.75 8.98
CA LEU A 23 13.37 11.62 10.26
C LEU A 23 11.98 12.28 10.23
N GLU A 24 11.81 13.36 9.47
CA GLU A 24 10.54 14.04 9.32
C GLU A 24 9.54 13.17 8.56
N THR A 25 9.98 12.59 7.44
CA THR A 25 9.20 11.64 6.64
C THR A 25 8.80 10.41 7.45
N VAL A 26 9.76 9.79 8.17
CA VAL A 26 9.47 8.62 9.04
C VAL A 26 8.48 8.99 10.13
N SER A 27 8.63 10.15 10.77
CA SER A 27 7.72 10.62 11.81
C SER A 27 6.30 10.86 11.26
N ALA A 28 6.19 11.47 10.08
CA ALA A 28 4.91 11.70 9.41
C ALA A 28 4.20 10.38 9.07
N LEU A 29 4.94 9.40 8.52
CA LEU A 29 4.39 8.09 8.21
C LEU A 29 3.94 7.33 9.46
N ARG A 30 4.73 7.36 10.55
CA ARG A 30 4.35 6.73 11.83
C ARG A 30 3.10 7.35 12.43
N LYS A 31 3.03 8.67 12.44
CA LYS A 31 1.84 9.39 12.91
C LYS A 31 0.59 8.96 12.12
N ARG A 32 0.70 8.87 10.79
CA ARG A 32 -0.43 8.41 9.96
C ARG A 32 -0.83 6.98 10.27
N VAL A 33 0.14 6.09 10.48
CA VAL A 33 -0.10 4.70 10.90
C VAL A 33 -0.84 4.65 12.24
N ASP A 34 -0.44 5.47 13.22
CA ASP A 34 -1.08 5.50 14.54
C ASP A 34 -2.52 5.99 14.45
N GLU A 35 -2.79 7.05 13.68
CA GLU A 35 -4.14 7.57 13.40
C GLU A 35 -5.04 6.50 12.76
N ASP A 36 -4.53 5.79 11.76
CA ASP A 36 -5.26 4.73 11.07
C ASP A 36 -5.49 3.50 11.96
N ASN A 37 -4.50 3.10 12.76
CA ASN A 37 -4.62 2.01 13.72
C ASN A 37 -5.72 2.28 14.74
N GLU A 38 -5.77 3.50 15.29
CA GLU A 38 -6.81 3.90 16.24
C GLU A 38 -8.19 3.93 15.58
N LYS A 39 -8.30 4.58 14.43
CA LYS A 39 -9.57 4.80 13.74
C LYS A 39 -10.21 3.53 13.21
N TYR A 40 -9.39 2.65 12.61
CA TYR A 40 -9.88 1.44 11.93
C TYR A 40 -9.65 0.16 12.73
N GLN A 41 -9.14 0.26 13.96
CA GLN A 41 -8.91 -0.89 14.86
C GLN A 41 -8.10 -2.00 14.16
N VAL A 42 -7.01 -1.59 13.50
CA VAL A 42 -6.03 -2.48 12.86
C VAL A 42 -4.69 -2.40 13.59
N HIS A 43 -3.70 -3.15 13.14
CA HIS A 43 -2.34 -3.13 13.72
C HIS A 43 -1.30 -3.06 12.60
N VAL A 44 -1.26 -1.94 11.93
CA VAL A 44 -0.23 -1.65 10.93
C VAL A 44 1.04 -1.21 11.65
N LYS A 45 2.22 -1.64 11.16
CA LYS A 45 3.53 -1.27 11.70
C LYS A 45 4.45 -0.84 10.58
N LEU A 46 5.11 0.32 10.72
CA LEU A 46 6.19 0.74 9.84
C LEU A 46 7.53 0.19 10.33
N GLU A 47 8.22 -0.54 9.48
CA GLU A 47 9.62 -0.94 9.63
C GLU A 47 10.49 -0.17 8.65
N THR A 48 11.66 0.26 9.09
CA THR A 48 12.64 0.99 8.28
C THR A 48 13.98 0.28 8.29
N GLU A 49 14.77 0.42 7.22
CA GLU A 49 16.11 -0.12 7.08
C GLU A 49 16.22 -1.66 7.30
N ASP A 50 15.18 -2.37 6.93
CA ASP A 50 15.10 -3.82 7.11
C ASP A 50 14.81 -4.56 5.79
N SER A 51 15.78 -5.30 5.31
CA SER A 51 15.65 -6.13 4.09
C SER A 51 15.07 -7.54 4.35
N SER A 52 14.70 -7.86 5.58
CA SER A 52 14.29 -9.21 5.97
C SER A 52 12.86 -9.58 5.58
N ALA A 53 12.03 -8.58 5.21
CA ALA A 53 10.62 -8.79 4.88
C ALA A 53 10.41 -9.55 3.57
N LEU A 54 11.31 -9.43 2.61
CA LEU A 54 11.15 -10.08 1.31
C LEU A 54 11.73 -11.51 1.30
N ASN A 55 10.99 -12.43 0.67
CA ASN A 55 11.54 -13.74 0.32
C ASN A 55 12.45 -13.63 -0.92
N LEU A 56 13.04 -14.75 -1.35
CA LEU A 56 13.97 -14.78 -2.49
C LEU A 56 13.35 -14.18 -3.76
N MET A 57 12.11 -14.52 -4.07
CA MET A 57 11.41 -14.01 -5.26
C MET A 57 11.16 -12.50 -5.17
N GLY A 58 10.75 -12.01 -4.00
CA GLY A 58 10.58 -10.58 -3.76
C GLY A 58 11.89 -9.80 -3.90
N LYS A 59 12.99 -10.35 -3.39
CA LYS A 59 14.34 -9.75 -3.52
C LYS A 59 14.80 -9.70 -4.97
N LEU A 60 14.56 -10.75 -5.76
CA LEU A 60 14.91 -10.77 -7.19
C LEU A 60 14.06 -9.78 -8.01
N ALA A 61 12.82 -9.54 -7.59
CA ALA A 61 11.90 -8.65 -8.28
C ALA A 61 12.07 -7.16 -7.91
N SER A 62 12.93 -6.84 -6.94
CA SER A 62 13.06 -5.48 -6.39
C SER A 62 14.51 -5.06 -6.18
N LYS A 63 14.70 -3.77 -5.86
CA LYS A 63 15.99 -3.19 -5.46
C LYS A 63 15.77 -2.21 -4.30
N ASN A 64 16.59 -2.27 -3.25
CA ASN A 64 16.56 -1.36 -2.09
C ASN A 64 15.17 -1.26 -1.41
N ALA A 65 14.41 -2.36 -1.37
CA ALA A 65 13.10 -2.45 -0.74
C ALA A 65 13.27 -2.76 0.76
N VAL A 66 13.69 -1.75 1.54
CA VAL A 66 14.10 -1.89 2.96
C VAL A 66 13.14 -1.22 3.95
N ASN A 67 12.22 -0.39 3.48
CA ASN A 67 11.19 0.22 4.34
C ASN A 67 9.82 -0.30 3.91
N TYR A 68 8.98 -0.67 4.89
CA TYR A 68 7.67 -1.24 4.58
C TYR A 68 6.68 -1.13 5.73
N PHE A 69 5.40 -1.06 5.40
CA PHE A 69 4.31 -1.24 6.35
C PHE A 69 3.95 -2.73 6.41
N ILE A 70 3.79 -3.27 7.61
CA ILE A 70 3.20 -4.59 7.84
C ILE A 70 1.69 -4.39 7.98
N MET A 71 0.93 -4.98 7.06
CA MET A 71 -0.52 -4.89 7.05
C MET A 71 -1.10 -6.02 7.90
N SER A 72 -1.46 -5.72 9.15
CA SER A 72 -1.89 -6.71 10.13
C SER A 72 -2.99 -6.21 11.06
N GLY A 73 -3.63 -7.13 11.77
CA GLY A 73 -4.66 -6.84 12.77
C GLY A 73 -5.20 -8.10 13.43
N LYS A 74 -6.06 -7.95 14.42
CA LYS A 74 -6.79 -9.08 15.00
C LYS A 74 -7.70 -9.71 13.95
N GLU A 75 -7.71 -11.03 13.88
CA GLU A 75 -8.56 -11.75 12.92
C GLU A 75 -10.04 -11.42 13.15
N SER A 76 -10.72 -11.00 12.11
CA SER A 76 -12.15 -10.72 12.06
C SER A 76 -12.66 -10.85 10.62
N ALA A 77 -13.97 -10.92 10.44
CA ALA A 77 -14.58 -11.08 9.12
C ALA A 77 -14.28 -9.91 8.17
N ASP A 78 -14.11 -8.70 8.71
CA ASP A 78 -13.91 -7.45 7.97
C ASP A 78 -12.45 -6.95 7.99
N LEU A 79 -11.50 -7.74 8.49
CA LEU A 79 -10.10 -7.32 8.60
C LEU A 79 -9.49 -6.97 7.24
N ASN A 80 -9.79 -7.76 6.21
CA ASN A 80 -9.23 -7.56 4.87
C ASN A 80 -9.70 -6.22 4.27
N GLU A 81 -10.99 -5.89 4.44
CA GLU A 81 -11.57 -4.62 3.97
C GLU A 81 -10.96 -3.43 4.69
N ARG A 82 -10.85 -3.49 6.03
CA ARG A 82 -10.23 -2.43 6.82
C ARG A 82 -8.76 -2.22 6.44
N LEU A 83 -7.99 -3.29 6.32
CA LEU A 83 -6.58 -3.22 5.91
C LEU A 83 -6.44 -2.80 4.45
N GLY A 84 -7.37 -3.15 3.56
CA GLY A 84 -7.42 -2.65 2.19
C GLY A 84 -7.61 -1.14 2.14
N TYR A 85 -8.53 -0.62 2.96
CA TYR A 85 -8.77 0.82 3.08
C TYR A 85 -7.55 1.56 3.64
N VAL A 86 -7.01 1.11 4.78
CA VAL A 86 -5.83 1.68 5.42
C VAL A 86 -4.61 1.63 4.50
N GLY A 87 -4.41 0.51 3.79
CA GLY A 87 -3.31 0.38 2.84
C GLY A 87 -3.42 1.37 1.68
N ALA A 88 -4.63 1.62 1.16
CA ALA A 88 -4.86 2.64 0.13
C ALA A 88 -4.54 4.04 0.67
N ASP A 89 -4.99 4.36 1.88
CA ASP A 89 -4.69 5.64 2.54
C ASP A 89 -3.19 5.85 2.70
N LEU A 90 -2.47 4.89 3.27
CA LEU A 90 -1.02 4.97 3.48
C LEU A 90 -0.24 5.10 2.17
N MET A 91 -0.64 4.40 1.11
CA MET A 91 -0.01 4.53 -0.21
C MET A 91 -0.23 5.91 -0.82
N LEU A 92 -1.42 6.48 -0.68
CA LEU A 92 -1.73 7.83 -1.16
C LEU A 92 -1.00 8.88 -0.33
N TYR A 93 -0.97 8.72 0.99
CA TYR A 93 -0.23 9.61 1.88
C TYR A 93 1.28 9.59 1.57
N ALA A 94 1.88 8.41 1.40
CA ALA A 94 3.27 8.28 0.97
C ALA A 94 3.53 8.98 -0.36
N GLN A 95 2.60 8.87 -1.34
CA GLN A 95 2.70 9.57 -2.62
C GLN A 95 2.67 11.09 -2.44
N THR A 96 1.92 11.63 -1.48
CA THR A 96 1.91 13.09 -1.19
C THR A 96 3.25 13.58 -0.65
N LEU A 97 4.01 12.70 0.02
CA LEU A 97 5.36 12.95 0.52
C LEU A 97 6.46 12.70 -0.53
N GLY A 98 6.10 12.39 -1.79
CA GLY A 98 7.06 12.10 -2.86
C GLY A 98 7.61 10.68 -2.85
N LEU A 99 7.05 9.78 -2.04
CA LEU A 99 7.44 8.39 -1.96
C LEU A 99 6.63 7.53 -2.94
N ASN A 100 7.22 6.40 -3.32
CA ASN A 100 6.56 5.38 -4.13
C ASN A 100 6.32 4.12 -3.30
N THR A 101 5.36 3.31 -3.74
CA THR A 101 4.92 2.14 -2.97
C THR A 101 4.74 0.90 -3.85
N TRP A 102 4.83 -0.28 -3.18
CA TRP A 102 4.55 -1.57 -3.76
C TRP A 102 3.83 -2.47 -2.76
N TRP A 103 2.56 -2.79 -3.04
CA TRP A 103 1.79 -3.77 -2.26
C TRP A 103 2.24 -5.19 -2.60
N ILE A 104 2.50 -6.01 -1.58
CA ILE A 104 2.95 -7.40 -1.71
C ILE A 104 2.06 -8.31 -0.86
N GLY A 105 1.29 -9.18 -1.53
CA GLY A 105 0.43 -10.17 -0.85
C GLY A 105 1.07 -11.57 -0.70
N GLY A 106 2.10 -11.91 -1.49
CA GLY A 106 2.62 -13.28 -1.55
C GLY A 106 4.14 -13.45 -1.55
N THR A 107 4.90 -12.51 -2.10
CA THR A 107 6.37 -12.64 -2.23
C THR A 107 7.14 -12.04 -1.04
N PHE A 108 6.55 -12.04 0.16
CA PHE A 108 7.21 -11.65 1.40
C PHE A 108 7.54 -12.85 2.29
N SER A 109 8.47 -12.68 3.22
CA SER A 109 8.86 -13.70 4.21
C SER A 109 7.87 -13.69 5.37
N LYS A 110 6.81 -14.52 5.26
CA LYS A 110 5.75 -14.59 6.27
C LYS A 110 6.32 -14.75 7.68
N LYS A 111 7.23 -15.72 7.87
CA LYS A 111 7.89 -15.99 9.17
C LYS A 111 8.60 -14.77 9.76
N ASN A 112 9.31 -13.98 8.93
CA ASN A 112 10.05 -12.83 9.42
C ASN A 112 9.12 -11.67 9.77
N VAL A 113 8.07 -11.47 8.98
CA VAL A 113 7.10 -10.40 9.18
C VAL A 113 6.20 -10.69 10.38
N GLU A 114 5.66 -11.91 10.52
CA GLU A 114 4.81 -12.30 11.65
C GLU A 114 5.50 -12.18 13.01
N ARG A 115 6.81 -12.44 13.07
CA ARG A 115 7.59 -12.25 14.33
C ARG A 115 7.61 -10.80 14.81
N LYS A 116 7.40 -9.83 13.94
CA LYS A 116 7.40 -8.40 14.28
C LYS A 116 6.05 -7.90 14.80
N VAL A 117 4.99 -8.67 14.57
CA VAL A 117 3.60 -8.38 14.95
C VAL A 117 2.97 -9.63 15.59
N PRO A 118 3.47 -10.10 16.75
CA PRO A 118 3.01 -11.34 17.38
C PRO A 118 1.49 -11.25 17.67
N ASN A 119 0.80 -12.37 17.50
CA ASN A 119 -0.65 -12.50 17.70
C ASN A 119 -1.53 -11.66 16.76
N GLN A 120 -0.97 -11.16 15.67
CA GLN A 120 -1.73 -10.49 14.60
C GLN A 120 -1.77 -11.36 13.34
N LYS A 121 -2.87 -11.29 12.61
CA LYS A 121 -2.96 -11.83 11.25
C LYS A 121 -2.34 -10.85 10.27
N VAL A 122 -1.36 -11.30 9.51
CA VAL A 122 -0.71 -10.51 8.46
C VAL A 122 -1.36 -10.87 7.12
N ILE A 123 -1.79 -9.85 6.35
CA ILE A 123 -2.33 -10.03 5.00
C ILE A 123 -1.33 -9.66 3.90
N GLY A 124 -0.29 -8.92 4.23
CA GLY A 124 0.73 -8.48 3.27
C GLY A 124 1.64 -7.41 3.85
N ILE A 125 2.48 -6.88 2.99
CA ILE A 125 3.31 -5.71 3.28
C ILE A 125 3.17 -4.66 2.17
N ILE A 126 3.42 -3.40 2.49
CA ILE A 126 3.53 -2.32 1.50
C ILE A 126 4.93 -1.74 1.61
N VAL A 127 5.78 -2.00 0.61
CA VAL A 127 7.10 -1.37 0.54
C VAL A 127 6.93 0.11 0.22
N VAL A 128 7.76 0.96 0.83
CA VAL A 128 7.74 2.42 0.67
C VAL A 128 9.15 2.97 0.56
N GLY A 129 9.37 3.97 -0.30
CA GLY A 129 10.68 4.60 -0.47
C GLY A 129 10.73 5.53 -1.67
N TYR A 130 11.89 6.16 -1.90
CA TYR A 130 12.15 6.99 -3.06
C TYR A 130 12.39 6.10 -4.29
N GLY A 131 11.45 6.09 -5.26
CA GLY A 131 11.56 5.28 -6.46
C GLY A 131 12.68 5.73 -7.40
N GLU A 132 13.32 4.78 -8.11
CA GLU A 132 14.23 5.09 -9.23
C GLU A 132 13.45 5.74 -10.39
N THR A 133 12.16 5.42 -10.50
CA THR A 133 11.21 5.98 -11.49
C THR A 133 9.89 6.31 -10.81
N ALA A 134 9.01 7.00 -11.51
CA ALA A 134 7.62 7.23 -11.05
C ALA A 134 6.72 5.99 -11.18
N GLY A 135 7.23 4.88 -11.73
CA GLY A 135 6.46 3.72 -12.13
C GLY A 135 5.75 3.92 -13.46
N GLU A 136 5.08 2.87 -13.92
CA GLU A 136 4.34 2.87 -15.18
C GLU A 136 2.85 2.66 -14.93
N ARG A 137 2.02 3.29 -15.76
CA ARG A 137 0.58 3.11 -15.71
C ARG A 137 0.24 1.67 -16.11
N HIS A 138 -0.47 0.94 -15.25
CA HIS A 138 -0.95 -0.39 -15.62
C HIS A 138 -2.16 -0.29 -16.56
N LYS A 139 -2.38 -1.35 -17.34
CA LYS A 139 -3.57 -1.48 -18.17
C LYS A 139 -4.79 -1.55 -17.25
N GLN A 140 -5.72 -0.63 -17.42
CA GLN A 140 -6.98 -0.60 -16.68
C GLN A 140 -8.06 -1.34 -17.46
N LYS A 141 -9.02 -1.89 -16.73
CA LYS A 141 -10.28 -2.38 -17.29
C LYS A 141 -11.25 -1.22 -17.46
N ASP A 142 -12.23 -1.39 -18.32
CA ASP A 142 -13.33 -0.43 -18.43
C ASP A 142 -14.37 -0.65 -17.32
N VAL A 143 -15.15 0.38 -17.02
CA VAL A 143 -16.16 0.34 -15.95
C VAL A 143 -17.14 -0.82 -16.15
N GLU A 144 -17.57 -1.05 -17.39
CA GLU A 144 -18.53 -2.08 -17.79
C GLU A 144 -17.97 -3.50 -17.64
N GLU A 145 -16.63 -3.67 -17.64
CA GLU A 145 -15.99 -4.97 -17.44
C GLU A 145 -15.96 -5.42 -15.97
N VAL A 146 -16.07 -4.47 -15.02
CA VAL A 146 -15.86 -4.71 -13.59
C VAL A 146 -17.08 -4.40 -12.73
N SER A 147 -18.12 -3.81 -13.31
CA SER A 147 -19.31 -3.41 -12.57
C SER A 147 -20.57 -3.54 -13.41
N SER A 148 -21.72 -3.63 -12.72
CA SER A 148 -23.04 -3.54 -13.33
C SER A 148 -23.89 -2.58 -12.53
N TYR A 149 -24.78 -1.84 -13.20
CA TYR A 149 -25.73 -0.93 -12.58
C TYR A 149 -27.09 -1.09 -13.28
N GLU A 150 -28.16 -1.25 -12.53
CA GLU A 150 -29.50 -1.35 -13.09
C GLU A 150 -30.08 0.05 -13.34
N GLY A 151 -30.47 0.34 -14.57
CA GLY A 151 -30.99 1.63 -15.01
C GLY A 151 -29.92 2.57 -15.55
N GLU A 152 -30.20 3.89 -15.54
CA GLU A 152 -29.26 4.92 -15.97
C GLU A 152 -28.13 5.06 -14.95
N THR A 153 -26.89 4.89 -15.42
CA THR A 153 -25.69 4.88 -14.55
C THR A 153 -25.37 6.29 -14.05
N PRO A 154 -25.41 6.56 -12.73
CA PRO A 154 -25.10 7.87 -12.19
C PRO A 154 -23.62 8.21 -12.30
N ASP A 155 -23.28 9.50 -12.48
CA ASP A 155 -21.90 9.99 -12.56
C ASP A 155 -21.06 9.60 -11.33
N TRP A 156 -21.63 9.63 -10.12
CA TRP A 156 -20.91 9.26 -8.90
C TRP A 156 -20.48 7.78 -8.90
N PHE A 157 -21.30 6.89 -9.48
CA PHE A 157 -20.98 5.47 -9.59
C PHE A 157 -19.80 5.25 -10.54
N VAL A 158 -19.83 5.86 -11.73
CA VAL A 158 -18.72 5.81 -12.70
C VAL A 158 -17.44 6.38 -12.09
N ALA A 159 -17.54 7.53 -11.39
CA ALA A 159 -16.40 8.14 -10.71
C ALA A 159 -15.82 7.23 -9.62
N GLY A 160 -16.67 6.56 -8.84
CA GLY A 160 -16.26 5.61 -7.79
C GLY A 160 -15.54 4.38 -8.37
N VAL A 161 -16.08 3.76 -9.41
CA VAL A 161 -15.45 2.60 -10.08
C VAL A 161 -14.11 3.00 -10.71
N ASN A 162 -14.04 4.14 -11.40
CA ASN A 162 -12.79 4.66 -11.97
C ASN A 162 -11.73 4.92 -10.88
N ALA A 163 -12.12 5.43 -9.72
CA ALA A 163 -11.21 5.60 -8.59
C ALA A 163 -10.71 4.24 -8.05
N ALA A 164 -11.60 3.25 -7.92
CA ALA A 164 -11.25 1.91 -7.47
C ALA A 164 -10.28 1.21 -8.44
N LEU A 165 -10.43 1.41 -9.75
CA LEU A 165 -9.54 0.87 -10.78
C LEU A 165 -8.11 1.42 -10.71
N LEU A 166 -7.87 2.54 -10.01
CA LEU A 166 -6.52 3.07 -9.75
C LEU A 166 -5.80 2.35 -8.60
N ALA A 167 -6.51 1.51 -7.82
CA ALA A 167 -5.90 0.73 -6.77
C ALA A 167 -4.89 -0.30 -7.34
N PRO A 168 -3.86 -0.70 -6.56
CA PRO A 168 -2.97 -1.77 -6.98
C PRO A 168 -3.74 -3.07 -7.13
N THR A 169 -3.56 -3.72 -8.28
CA THR A 169 -4.10 -5.05 -8.57
C THR A 169 -2.97 -6.06 -8.72
N ALA A 170 -3.24 -7.32 -8.41
CA ALA A 170 -2.30 -8.42 -8.61
C ALA A 170 -2.19 -8.81 -10.09
#